data_f7e5f6e50be8272479f954abe9fce314
#
_entry.id   f7e5f6e50be8272479f954abe9fce314
#
_cell.length_a   1.000
_cell.length_b   1.000
_cell.length_c   1.000
_cell.angle_alpha   90.00
_cell.angle_beta   90.00
_cell.angle_gamma   90.00
#
_symmetry.space_group_name_H-M   'P 1'
#
loop_
_entity.id
_entity.type
_entity.pdbx_description
1 polymer ?
#
loop_
_entity_poly.entity_id
_entity_poly.type
_entity_poly.pdbx_seq_one_letter_code
_entity_poly.pdbx_strand_id
1 'polypeptide(L)'
;YRGDLGIALSDVYGIEPFLKDFDMYFCKLFDGARHDSGDPFVWGERMIEHYRANKCDPRGKSLVFSDGLTVPRIIELYRRFHRRIGIGFGIGTNLMNDLGPQPLNIVVKMVRANGQPVAKISDNPVKGMCDDPTYLAYLRQVFGMPDKSVP
;
A
#
# COMPACT_ATOMS: atom_id res chain seq x y z
N TYR A 1 -5.79 19.12 -7.99
CA TYR A 1 -4.38 19.22 -7.52
C TYR A 1 -3.35 19.18 -8.67
N ARG A 2 -3.78 18.91 -9.90
CA ARG A 2 -3.00 19.06 -11.17
C ARG A 2 -1.57 18.51 -11.15
N GLY A 3 -1.35 17.34 -10.54
CA GLY A 3 -0.04 16.69 -10.41
C GLY A 3 0.58 16.76 -9.01
N ASP A 4 0.07 17.59 -8.11
CA ASP A 4 0.54 17.68 -6.71
C ASP A 4 -0.15 16.64 -5.81
N LEU A 5 -0.45 15.45 -6.34
CA LEU A 5 -1.11 14.38 -5.59
C LEU A 5 -0.14 13.56 -4.74
N GLY A 6 1.16 13.68 -4.99
CA GLY A 6 2.19 13.03 -4.20
C GLY A 6 2.20 11.50 -4.38
N ILE A 7 2.05 10.76 -3.28
CA ILE A 7 2.26 9.30 -3.21
C ILE A 7 0.94 8.56 -3.06
N ALA A 8 0.62 7.65 -3.98
CA ALA A 8 -0.59 6.84 -3.96
C ALA A 8 -0.45 5.65 -2.99
N LEU A 9 -1.44 5.44 -2.12
CA LEU A 9 -1.51 4.25 -1.25
C LEU A 9 -2.03 3.05 -2.06
N SER A 10 -1.29 1.93 -2.06
CA SER A 10 -1.55 0.79 -2.94
C SER A 10 -2.38 -0.34 -2.33
N ASP A 11 -2.69 -0.31 -1.02
CA ASP A 11 -3.27 -1.47 -0.33
C ASP A 11 -4.69 -1.26 0.21
N VAL A 12 -5.44 -0.26 -0.26
CA VAL A 12 -6.82 -0.06 0.22
C VAL A 12 -7.69 -1.29 -0.08
N TYR A 13 -7.57 -1.82 -1.29
CA TYR A 13 -8.23 -3.07 -1.73
C TYR A 13 -7.24 -4.18 -2.08
N GLY A 14 -5.94 -3.97 -1.80
CA GLY A 14 -4.85 -4.85 -2.16
C GLY A 14 -4.14 -4.44 -3.45
N ILE A 15 -2.97 -5.04 -3.67
CA ILE A 15 -2.10 -4.66 -4.79
C ILE A 15 -2.68 -5.00 -6.17
N GLU A 16 -3.43 -6.11 -6.31
CA GLU A 16 -3.97 -6.51 -7.61
C GLU A 16 -5.00 -5.50 -8.17
N PRO A 17 -6.05 -5.10 -7.41
CA PRO A 17 -6.96 -4.06 -7.86
C PRO A 17 -6.25 -2.73 -8.10
N PHE A 18 -5.29 -2.37 -7.23
CA PHE A 18 -4.52 -1.14 -7.39
C PHE A 18 -3.79 -1.11 -8.73
N LEU A 19 -3.03 -2.14 -9.09
CA LEU A 19 -2.28 -2.18 -10.35
C LEU A 19 -3.20 -2.18 -11.58
N LYS A 20 -4.39 -2.77 -11.48
CA LYS A 20 -5.38 -2.75 -12.55
C LYS A 20 -5.89 -1.34 -12.86
N ASP A 21 -6.12 -0.54 -11.81
CA ASP A 21 -6.69 0.80 -11.95
C ASP A 21 -5.62 1.90 -12.06
N PHE A 22 -4.40 1.64 -11.57
CA PHE A 22 -3.26 2.57 -11.62
C PHE A 22 -2.57 2.53 -12.99
N ASP A 23 -3.30 2.96 -14.01
CA ASP A 23 -2.88 2.96 -15.41
C ASP A 23 -1.80 3.99 -15.73
N MET A 24 -1.49 4.16 -17.01
CA MET A 24 -0.49 5.12 -17.49
C MET A 24 -0.80 6.56 -17.06
N TYR A 25 -2.07 6.94 -17.00
CA TYR A 25 -2.47 8.28 -16.57
C TYR A 25 -2.08 8.51 -15.10
N PHE A 26 -2.47 7.60 -14.21
CA PHE A 26 -2.13 7.68 -12.80
C PHE A 26 -0.64 7.47 -12.53
N CYS A 27 0.01 6.57 -13.27
CA CYS A 27 1.47 6.41 -13.21
C CYS A 27 2.22 7.71 -13.52
N LYS A 28 1.70 8.55 -14.42
CA LYS A 28 2.29 9.86 -14.74
C LYS A 28 1.91 10.93 -13.72
N LEU A 29 0.67 10.90 -13.24
CA LEU A 29 0.11 11.92 -12.36
C LEU A 29 0.72 11.89 -10.96
N PHE A 30 0.87 10.71 -10.37
CA PHE A 30 1.44 10.55 -9.02
C PHE A 30 2.98 10.50 -9.07
N ASP A 31 3.62 11.05 -8.03
CA ASP A 31 5.08 11.01 -7.88
C ASP A 31 5.59 9.61 -7.49
N GLY A 32 4.71 8.77 -6.97
CA GLY A 32 5.07 7.42 -6.59
C GLY A 32 3.93 6.65 -5.91
N ALA A 33 4.29 5.53 -5.27
CA ALA A 33 3.37 4.70 -4.53
C ALA A 33 3.90 4.34 -3.14
N ARG A 34 2.98 4.03 -2.21
CA ARG A 34 3.30 3.66 -0.83
C ARG A 34 2.90 2.22 -0.54
N HIS A 35 3.84 1.48 0.02
CA HIS A 35 3.67 0.16 0.60
C HIS A 35 3.20 0.27 2.04
N ASP A 36 2.11 -0.41 2.38
CA ASP A 36 1.56 -0.46 3.74
C ASP A 36 1.17 -1.88 4.18
N SER A 37 1.36 -2.90 3.35
CA SER A 37 1.12 -4.30 3.68
C SER A 37 1.77 -5.26 2.68
N GLY A 38 1.99 -6.52 3.09
CA GLY A 38 2.60 -7.57 2.28
C GLY A 38 4.13 -7.57 2.28
N ASP A 39 4.73 -8.35 1.38
CA ASP A 39 6.20 -8.38 1.24
C ASP A 39 6.70 -7.14 0.47
N PRO A 40 7.53 -6.28 1.09
CA PRO A 40 7.98 -5.05 0.46
C PRO A 40 8.90 -5.26 -0.74
N PHE A 41 9.63 -6.38 -0.81
CA PHE A 41 10.50 -6.67 -1.97
C PHE A 41 9.67 -7.08 -3.17
N VAL A 42 8.71 -7.98 -2.98
CA VAL A 42 7.79 -8.40 -4.04
C VAL A 42 6.98 -7.20 -4.53
N TRP A 43 6.46 -6.40 -3.61
CA TRP A 43 5.71 -5.18 -3.95
C TRP A 43 6.57 -4.19 -4.75
N GLY A 44 7.79 -3.92 -4.31
CA GLY A 44 8.69 -2.97 -4.98
C GLY A 44 9.06 -3.41 -6.40
N GLU A 45 9.33 -4.70 -6.61
CA GLU A 45 9.59 -5.24 -7.96
C GLU A 45 8.36 -5.08 -8.86
N ARG A 46 7.17 -5.44 -8.37
CA ARG A 46 5.92 -5.30 -9.12
C ARG A 46 5.65 -3.86 -9.52
N MET A 47 5.88 -2.90 -8.63
CA MET A 47 5.71 -1.47 -8.94
C MET A 47 6.68 -1.00 -10.02
N ILE A 48 7.95 -1.41 -9.96
CA ILE A 48 8.94 -1.07 -11.00
C ILE A 48 8.53 -1.64 -12.37
N GLU A 49 8.09 -2.90 -12.41
CA GLU A 49 7.60 -3.54 -13.62
C GLU A 49 6.35 -2.85 -14.16
N HIS A 50 5.43 -2.48 -13.27
CA HIS A 50 4.20 -1.77 -13.62
C HIS A 50 4.47 -0.39 -14.23
N TYR A 51 5.39 0.41 -13.66
CA TYR A 51 5.81 1.68 -14.27
C TYR A 51 6.38 1.47 -15.68
N ARG A 52 7.24 0.47 -15.87
CA ARG A 52 7.80 0.14 -17.19
C ARG A 52 6.73 -0.28 -18.20
N ALA A 53 5.81 -1.14 -17.79
CA ALA A 53 4.69 -1.58 -18.63
C ALA A 53 3.83 -0.39 -19.07
N ASN A 54 3.64 0.60 -18.20
CA ASN A 54 2.91 1.83 -18.46
C ASN A 54 3.78 2.95 -19.10
N LYS A 55 4.97 2.62 -19.64
CA LYS A 55 5.87 3.57 -20.32
C LYS A 55 6.29 4.75 -19.44
N CYS A 56 6.42 4.53 -18.15
CA CYS A 56 6.96 5.48 -17.19
C CYS A 56 8.36 5.02 -16.75
N ASP A 57 9.34 5.92 -16.79
CA ASP A 57 10.68 5.62 -16.26
C ASP A 57 10.63 5.56 -14.74
N PRO A 58 10.92 4.40 -14.12
CA PRO A 58 10.91 4.29 -12.66
C PRO A 58 11.86 5.26 -11.95
N ARG A 59 12.94 5.69 -12.59
CA ARG A 59 13.91 6.63 -12.00
C ARG A 59 13.32 8.01 -11.69
N GLY A 60 12.24 8.38 -12.37
CA GLY A 60 11.47 9.59 -12.08
C GLY A 60 10.34 9.38 -11.06
N LYS A 61 10.26 8.22 -10.42
CA LYS A 61 9.20 7.85 -9.46
C LYS A 61 9.80 7.46 -8.11
N SER A 62 8.95 7.42 -7.08
CA SER A 62 9.35 7.08 -5.71
C SER A 62 8.51 5.94 -5.14
N LEU A 63 9.15 5.02 -4.43
CA LEU A 63 8.49 4.03 -3.58
C LEU A 63 8.67 4.43 -2.12
N VAL A 64 7.57 4.53 -1.38
CA VAL A 64 7.60 4.78 0.06
C VAL A 64 7.22 3.50 0.79
N PHE A 65 8.15 2.94 1.55
CA PHE A 65 7.93 1.77 2.39
C PHE A 65 7.57 2.22 3.80
N SER A 66 6.46 1.72 4.35
CA SER A 66 5.98 2.20 5.65
C SER A 66 5.33 1.11 6.54
N ASP A 67 5.49 -0.16 6.21
CA ASP A 67 4.93 -1.26 7.01
C ASP A 67 6.00 -1.98 7.81
N GLY A 68 5.90 -1.92 9.15
CA GLY A 68 6.68 -2.73 10.08
C GLY A 68 8.21 -2.61 9.95
N LEU A 69 8.71 -1.47 9.47
CA LEU A 69 10.14 -1.30 9.17
C LEU A 69 11.00 -1.28 10.42
N THR A 70 12.14 -1.95 10.30
CA THR A 70 13.29 -1.87 11.21
C THR A 70 14.49 -1.32 10.48
N VAL A 71 15.51 -0.84 11.20
CA VAL A 71 16.74 -0.32 10.56
C VAL A 71 17.42 -1.35 9.65
N PRO A 72 17.60 -2.64 10.06
CA PRO A 72 18.13 -3.66 9.15
C PRO A 72 17.31 -3.81 7.86
N ARG A 73 15.97 -3.85 7.99
CA ARG A 73 15.08 -4.00 6.82
C ARG A 73 15.17 -2.82 5.85
N ILE A 74 15.34 -1.60 6.37
CA ILE A 74 15.57 -0.41 5.54
C ILE A 74 16.87 -0.54 4.75
N ILE A 75 17.95 -0.99 5.37
CA ILE A 75 19.24 -1.18 4.69
C ILE A 75 19.12 -2.19 3.54
N GLU A 76 18.39 -3.29 3.75
CA GLU A 76 18.13 -4.29 2.71
C GLU A 76 17.33 -3.70 1.54
N LEU A 77 16.23 -3.01 1.83
CA LEU A 77 15.39 -2.35 0.82
C LEU A 77 16.18 -1.25 0.07
N TYR A 78 16.97 -0.46 0.79
CA TYR A 78 17.85 0.53 0.18
C TYR A 78 18.81 -0.13 -0.81
N ARG A 79 19.53 -1.17 -0.41
CA ARG A 79 20.48 -1.89 -1.28
C ARG A 79 19.81 -2.45 -2.53
N ARG A 80 18.55 -2.91 -2.41
CA ARG A 80 17.80 -3.52 -3.52
C ARG A 80 17.33 -2.49 -4.55
N PHE A 81 16.87 -1.30 -4.11
CA PHE A 81 16.08 -0.40 -4.97
C PHE A 81 16.74 0.95 -5.29
N HIS A 82 17.70 1.47 -4.49
CA HIS A 82 18.19 2.85 -4.57
C HIS A 82 18.75 3.30 -5.93
N ARG A 83 19.19 2.36 -6.78
CA ARG A 83 19.69 2.68 -8.14
C ARG A 83 18.64 2.52 -9.24
N ARG A 84 17.45 2.13 -8.89
CA ARG A 84 16.40 1.73 -9.84
C ARG A 84 15.19 2.65 -9.80
N ILE A 85 14.91 3.22 -8.64
CA ILE A 85 13.77 4.09 -8.36
C ILE A 85 14.09 4.95 -7.14
N GLY A 86 13.47 6.12 -6.99
CA GLY A 86 13.50 6.88 -5.76
C GLY A 86 12.87 6.09 -4.61
N ILE A 87 13.42 6.19 -3.40
CA ILE A 87 12.93 5.46 -2.24
C ILE A 87 12.85 6.33 -1.00
N GLY A 88 11.79 6.13 -0.22
CA GLY A 88 11.57 6.74 1.08
C GLY A 88 11.12 5.70 2.10
N PHE A 89 11.29 5.99 3.39
CA PHE A 89 10.96 5.09 4.47
C PHE A 89 10.20 5.81 5.57
N GLY A 90 9.07 5.23 5.98
CA GLY A 90 8.32 5.64 7.17
C GLY A 90 8.56 4.63 8.29
N ILE A 91 9.30 5.00 9.33
CA ILE A 91 9.43 4.21 10.55
C ILE A 91 8.58 4.85 11.64
N GLY A 92 7.70 4.05 12.24
CA GLY A 92 6.92 4.44 13.40
C GLY A 92 7.46 3.81 14.68
N THR A 93 6.73 2.85 15.21
CA THR A 93 6.96 2.18 16.49
C THR A 93 8.40 1.69 16.71
N ASN A 94 9.01 1.06 15.71
CA ASN A 94 10.36 0.50 15.81
C ASN A 94 11.48 1.56 15.90
N LEU A 95 11.17 2.83 15.80
CA LEU A 95 12.10 3.94 16.05
C LEU A 95 11.67 4.75 17.26
N MET A 96 10.37 4.98 17.44
CA MET A 96 9.84 5.91 18.42
C MET A 96 9.54 5.24 19.77
N ASN A 97 9.33 3.92 19.79
CA ASN A 97 8.97 3.15 20.98
C ASN A 97 9.61 1.76 21.00
N ASP A 98 10.92 1.71 20.75
CA ASP A 98 11.74 0.49 20.83
C ASP A 98 12.50 0.45 22.17
N LEU A 99 11.74 0.55 23.29
CA LEU A 99 12.29 0.64 24.65
C LEU A 99 11.90 -0.56 25.54
N GLY A 100 11.35 -1.62 24.95
CA GLY A 100 10.95 -2.84 25.66
C GLY A 100 9.46 -2.93 26.01
N PRO A 101 8.75 -1.90 26.54
CA PRO A 101 7.31 -1.98 26.74
C PRO A 101 6.56 -2.17 25.42
N GLN A 102 5.48 -2.97 25.48
CA GLN A 102 4.62 -3.16 24.31
C GLN A 102 3.95 -1.84 23.90
N PRO A 103 4.07 -1.44 22.61
CA PRO A 103 3.45 -0.21 22.14
C PRO A 103 1.91 -0.35 22.10
N LEU A 104 1.23 0.75 22.34
CA LEU A 104 -0.22 0.82 22.15
C LEU A 104 -0.53 0.84 20.65
N ASN A 105 -1.38 -0.08 20.21
CA ASN A 105 -1.93 -0.07 18.85
C ASN A 105 -3.20 0.78 18.81
N ILE A 106 -3.02 2.06 18.47
CA ILE A 106 -4.15 2.98 18.29
C ILE A 106 -4.34 3.21 16.80
N VAL A 107 -5.22 2.44 16.17
CA VAL A 107 -5.57 2.59 14.75
C VAL A 107 -7.03 2.96 14.65
N VAL A 108 -7.31 4.09 14.01
CA VAL A 108 -8.67 4.54 13.70
C VAL A 108 -8.89 4.41 12.20
N LYS A 109 -9.98 3.75 11.79
CA LYS A 109 -10.38 3.60 10.41
C LYS A 109 -11.84 4.02 10.24
N MET A 110 -12.12 4.71 9.14
CA MET A 110 -13.50 5.06 8.79
C MET A 110 -14.26 3.81 8.37
N VAL A 111 -15.46 3.62 8.91
CA VAL A 111 -16.35 2.51 8.54
C VAL A 111 -17.63 2.99 7.84
N ARG A 112 -17.96 4.28 7.95
CA ARG A 112 -19.08 4.93 7.24
C ARG A 112 -18.73 6.34 6.81
N ALA A 113 -19.19 6.73 5.61
CA ALA A 113 -19.12 8.09 5.09
C ALA A 113 -20.48 8.46 4.49
N ASN A 114 -21.07 9.58 4.91
CA ASN A 114 -22.41 10.01 4.47
C ASN A 114 -23.48 8.91 4.60
N GLY A 115 -23.45 8.13 5.69
CA GLY A 115 -24.38 7.03 5.92
C GLY A 115 -24.11 5.76 5.11
N GLN A 116 -23.17 5.78 4.18
CA GLN A 116 -22.78 4.61 3.37
C GLN A 116 -21.60 3.87 4.00
N PRO A 117 -21.56 2.53 3.92
CA PRO A 117 -20.41 1.76 4.37
C PRO A 117 -19.16 2.09 3.52
N VAL A 118 -18.00 2.05 4.16
CA VAL A 118 -16.69 2.11 3.52
C VAL A 118 -15.81 1.00 4.06
N ALA A 119 -14.82 0.57 3.30
CA ALA A 119 -13.95 -0.53 3.69
C ALA A 119 -12.50 -0.29 3.33
N LYS A 120 -11.58 -0.83 4.14
CA LYS A 120 -10.22 -1.18 3.75
C LYS A 120 -10.11 -2.70 3.75
N ILE A 121 -9.70 -3.31 2.62
CA ILE A 121 -9.54 -4.77 2.53
C ILE A 121 -8.11 -5.17 2.88
N SER A 122 -7.11 -4.48 2.33
CA SER A 122 -5.68 -4.70 2.56
C SER A 122 -5.16 -6.07 2.08
N ASP A 123 -3.89 -6.15 1.70
CA ASP A 123 -3.20 -7.42 1.42
C ASP A 123 -2.95 -8.21 2.73
N ASN A 124 -2.90 -7.53 3.87
CA ASN A 124 -2.89 -8.14 5.19
C ASN A 124 -4.30 -8.17 5.80
N PRO A 125 -4.91 -9.36 5.98
CA PRO A 125 -6.29 -9.47 6.52
C PRO A 125 -6.48 -8.80 7.88
N VAL A 126 -5.46 -8.76 8.74
CA VAL A 126 -5.50 -8.11 10.06
C VAL A 126 -5.66 -6.59 9.94
N LYS A 127 -5.22 -6.01 8.83
CA LYS A 127 -5.36 -4.58 8.55
C LYS A 127 -6.70 -4.22 7.89
N GLY A 128 -7.49 -5.21 7.48
CA GLY A 128 -8.83 -5.01 6.91
C GLY A 128 -9.80 -4.42 7.93
N MET A 129 -10.80 -3.66 7.46
CA MET A 129 -11.91 -3.18 8.27
C MET A 129 -13.12 -2.88 7.40
N CYS A 130 -14.27 -3.40 7.82
CA CYS A 130 -15.59 -3.07 7.30
C CYS A 130 -16.62 -3.53 8.35
N ASP A 131 -17.62 -2.72 8.65
CA ASP A 131 -18.71 -3.07 9.58
C ASP A 131 -19.93 -3.67 8.86
N ASP A 132 -19.92 -3.72 7.52
CA ASP A 132 -20.99 -4.26 6.68
C ASP A 132 -20.48 -5.45 5.87
N PRO A 133 -20.82 -6.70 6.27
CA PRO A 133 -20.37 -7.90 5.55
C PRO A 133 -20.91 -8.00 4.10
N THR A 134 -22.12 -7.49 3.87
CA THR A 134 -22.74 -7.51 2.52
C THR A 134 -21.98 -6.58 1.58
N TYR A 135 -21.65 -5.38 2.07
CA TYR A 135 -20.84 -4.43 1.31
C TYR A 135 -19.43 -4.96 1.05
N LEU A 136 -18.83 -5.63 2.03
CA LEU A 136 -17.51 -6.25 1.88
C LEU A 136 -17.52 -7.36 0.80
N ALA A 137 -18.55 -8.21 0.80
CA ALA A 137 -18.74 -9.25 -0.22
C ALA A 137 -18.90 -8.63 -1.63
N TYR A 138 -19.73 -7.59 -1.73
CA TYR A 138 -19.89 -6.83 -2.97
C TYR A 138 -18.56 -6.26 -3.50
N LEU A 139 -17.77 -5.61 -2.63
CA LEU A 139 -16.46 -5.07 -3.04
C LEU A 139 -15.50 -6.17 -3.52
N ARG A 140 -15.45 -7.31 -2.84
CA ARG A 140 -14.63 -8.45 -3.27
C ARG A 140 -15.02 -8.93 -4.65
N GLN A 141 -16.31 -9.03 -4.93
CA GLN A 141 -16.82 -9.39 -6.26
C GLN A 141 -16.42 -8.36 -7.32
N VAL A 142 -16.61 -7.06 -7.04
CA VAL A 142 -16.28 -5.97 -7.97
C VAL A 142 -14.80 -5.96 -8.33
N PHE A 143 -13.92 -6.16 -7.33
CA PHE A 143 -12.47 -6.17 -7.55
C PHE A 143 -11.90 -7.54 -7.92
N GLY A 144 -12.76 -8.55 -8.15
CA GLY A 144 -12.32 -9.90 -8.55
C GLY A 144 -11.42 -10.58 -7.51
N MET A 145 -11.65 -10.28 -6.22
CA MET A 145 -10.88 -10.87 -5.13
C MET A 145 -11.42 -12.25 -4.75
N PRO A 146 -10.54 -13.22 -4.43
CA PRO A 146 -11.01 -14.52 -3.94
C PRO A 146 -11.81 -14.34 -2.65
N ASP A 147 -12.90 -15.05 -2.56
CA ASP A 147 -13.67 -15.13 -1.32
C ASP A 147 -12.87 -15.92 -0.28
N LYS A 148 -12.34 -15.24 0.72
CA LYS A 148 -11.59 -15.86 1.82
C LYS A 148 -12.50 -16.44 2.91
N SER A 149 -13.81 -16.49 2.69
CA SER A 149 -14.79 -17.02 3.63
C SER A 149 -15.08 -18.53 3.41
N VAL A 150 -14.44 -19.17 2.43
CA VAL A 150 -14.52 -20.64 2.27
C VAL A 150 -13.18 -21.23 2.71
N PRO A 151 -13.17 -22.12 3.73
CA PRO A 151 -11.98 -22.84 4.18
C PRO A 151 -11.45 -23.82 3.13
#